data_dc724072c42d678cc316db7159c80c6b
#
_entry.id   dc724072c42d678cc316db7159c80c6b
#
_cell.length_a   1.000
_cell.length_b   1.000
_cell.length_c   1.000
_cell.angle_alpha   90.00
_cell.angle_beta   90.00
_cell.angle_gamma   90.00
#
_symmetry.space_group_name_H-M   'P 1'
#
loop_
_entity.id
_entity.type
_entity.pdbx_description
1 polymer ?
#
loop_
_entity_poly.entity_id
_entity_poly.type
_entity_poly.pdbx_seq_one_letter_code
_entity_poly.pdbx_strand_id
1 'polypeptide(L)'
;MLEPRKFKQAIKYEGRVSRRLFLAYNAALASLPLLQRAAWSESRPVYRNDPFSLGVASGDPDPQSVVLWTRLAPMPLEPDGGMPGHAVKVRWEIADDESFGRVVHQGETVATPQLGHSVHVTVNGLEPDRWYWYRFSSGDAVSPIGRTRTLPAVEQLPDRLKFAVTSCQNFEQGLFTAYQQMARD
;
A
#
# COMPACT_ATOMS: atom_id res chain seq x y z
N MET A 1 5.55 33.76 12.44
CA MET A 1 6.87 33.12 12.66
C MET A 1 7.41 33.65 13.99
N LEU A 2 7.46 32.82 15.06
CA LEU A 2 7.93 33.26 16.38
C LEU A 2 9.47 33.24 16.41
N GLU A 3 10.08 34.38 16.73
CA GLU A 3 11.52 34.52 16.78
C GLU A 3 12.17 33.55 17.80
N PRO A 4 13.24 32.81 17.43
CA PRO A 4 13.89 31.82 18.30
C PRO A 4 14.44 32.42 19.62
N ARG A 5 14.72 33.73 19.68
CA ARG A 5 15.20 34.43 20.88
C ARG A 5 14.13 34.54 21.98
N LYS A 6 12.85 34.70 21.62
CA LYS A 6 11.74 34.76 22.58
C LYS A 6 11.46 33.42 23.24
N PHE A 7 11.74 32.33 22.52
CA PHE A 7 11.58 30.98 23.04
C PHE A 7 12.60 30.64 24.14
N LYS A 8 13.89 31.06 23.99
CA LYS A 8 14.92 30.86 24.99
C LYS A 8 14.71 31.67 26.29
N GLN A 9 14.05 32.83 26.23
CA GLN A 9 13.72 33.61 27.43
C GLN A 9 12.54 33.02 28.21
N ALA A 10 11.60 32.35 27.57
CA ALA A 10 10.47 31.67 28.24
C ALA A 10 10.90 30.44 29.04
N ILE A 11 12.01 29.80 28.68
CA ILE A 11 12.54 28.59 29.35
C ILE A 11 13.38 28.96 30.60
N LYS A 12 13.84 30.19 30.73
CA LYS A 12 14.75 30.63 31.82
C LYS A 12 14.05 31.07 33.10
N TYR A 13 12.73 31.05 33.18
CA TYR A 13 11.99 31.44 34.38
C TYR A 13 11.68 30.21 35.25
N GLU A 14 12.48 30.03 36.28
CA GLU A 14 12.27 29.24 37.51
C GLU A 14 11.62 27.85 37.39
N GLY A 15 11.97 27.03 36.43
CA GLY A 15 11.58 25.60 36.42
C GLY A 15 10.08 25.31 36.40
N ARG A 16 9.23 26.32 36.25
CA ARG A 16 7.77 26.16 36.15
C ARG A 16 7.26 26.71 34.82
N VAL A 17 6.74 25.82 34.00
CA VAL A 17 6.02 26.19 32.78
C VAL A 17 4.76 27.00 33.19
N SER A 18 4.64 28.23 32.67
CA SER A 18 3.45 29.05 33.00
C SER A 18 2.18 28.33 32.50
N ARG A 19 1.05 28.44 33.26
CA ARG A 19 -0.24 27.85 32.87
C ARG A 19 -0.66 28.26 31.45
N ARG A 20 -0.35 29.48 31.02
CA ARG A 20 -0.63 29.96 29.67
C ARG A 20 0.19 29.23 28.61
N LEU A 21 1.49 29.00 28.85
CA LEU A 21 2.37 28.25 27.94
C LEU A 21 1.96 26.79 27.87
N PHE A 22 1.60 26.19 28.99
CA PHE A 22 1.08 24.81 29.07
C PHE A 22 -0.20 24.64 28.28
N LEU A 23 -1.16 25.56 28.45
CA LEU A 23 -2.42 25.55 27.71
C LEU A 23 -2.21 25.76 26.20
N ALA A 24 -1.31 26.68 25.81
CA ALA A 24 -0.96 26.92 24.40
C ALA A 24 -0.29 25.67 23.77
N TYR A 25 0.58 24.98 24.52
CA TYR A 25 1.22 23.76 24.05
C TYR A 25 0.23 22.60 23.89
N ASN A 26 -0.67 22.42 24.84
CA ASN A 26 -1.72 21.40 24.75
C ASN A 26 -2.72 21.71 23.63
N ALA A 27 -3.08 22.98 23.42
CA ALA A 27 -3.93 23.39 22.30
C ALA A 27 -3.24 23.13 20.94
N ALA A 28 -1.93 23.41 20.83
CA ALA A 28 -1.14 23.11 19.64
C ALA A 28 -1.03 21.60 19.38
N LEU A 29 -0.77 20.80 20.43
CA LEU A 29 -0.74 19.34 20.32
C LEU A 29 -2.11 18.73 19.99
N ALA A 30 -3.20 19.27 20.54
CA ALA A 30 -4.55 18.83 20.25
C ALA A 30 -4.99 19.19 18.81
N SER A 31 -4.42 20.23 18.21
CA SER A 31 -4.71 20.61 16.82
C SER A 31 -3.90 19.83 15.79
N LEU A 32 -2.79 19.17 16.17
CA LEU A 32 -1.97 18.37 15.26
C LEU A 32 -2.76 17.30 14.48
N PRO A 33 -3.62 16.47 15.10
CA PRO A 33 -4.42 15.49 14.36
C PRO A 33 -5.47 16.11 13.45
N LEU A 34 -5.96 17.32 13.77
CA LEU A 34 -6.89 18.06 12.92
C LEU A 34 -6.15 18.69 11.72
N LEU A 35 -4.94 19.18 11.92
CA LEU A 35 -4.08 19.69 10.83
C LEU A 35 -3.60 18.55 9.92
N GLN A 36 -3.30 17.38 10.47
CA GLN A 36 -2.99 16.20 9.67
C GLN A 36 -4.21 15.74 8.84
N ARG A 37 -5.41 15.74 9.39
CA ARG A 37 -6.64 15.44 8.64
C ARG A 37 -6.93 16.47 7.54
N ALA A 38 -6.66 17.76 7.78
CA ALA A 38 -6.84 18.82 6.78
C ALA A 38 -5.78 18.75 5.66
N ALA A 39 -4.55 18.33 5.95
CA ALA A 39 -3.50 18.12 4.95
C ALA A 39 -3.74 16.87 4.07
N TRP A 40 -4.57 15.95 4.52
CA TRP A 40 -5.07 14.79 3.77
C TRP A 40 -6.41 15.12 3.09
N SER A 41 -6.56 16.36 2.63
CA SER A 41 -7.70 16.76 1.80
C SER A 41 -7.87 15.71 0.69
N GLU A 42 -9.07 15.13 0.65
CA GLU A 42 -9.50 14.07 -0.26
C GLU A 42 -9.58 14.54 -1.72
N SER A 43 -8.52 15.10 -2.25
CA SER A 43 -8.41 15.19 -3.70
C SER A 43 -8.27 13.76 -4.21
N ARG A 44 -9.37 13.19 -4.70
CA ARG A 44 -9.30 11.93 -5.42
C ARG A 44 -8.33 12.15 -6.59
N PRO A 45 -7.23 11.42 -6.66
CA PRO A 45 -6.32 11.56 -7.78
C PRO A 45 -7.08 11.22 -9.07
N VAL A 46 -6.93 12.06 -10.08
CA VAL A 46 -7.44 11.81 -11.42
C VAL A 46 -6.24 11.46 -12.28
N TYR A 47 -6.23 10.26 -12.81
CA TYR A 47 -5.14 9.77 -13.66
C TYR A 47 -5.48 9.98 -15.13
N ARG A 48 -4.50 10.45 -15.92
CA ARG A 48 -4.64 10.53 -17.39
C ARG A 48 -4.38 9.17 -18.06
N ASN A 49 -3.50 8.37 -17.47
CA ASN A 49 -3.15 7.02 -17.91
C ASN A 49 -3.43 6.06 -16.76
N ASP A 50 -3.52 4.78 -17.04
CA ASP A 50 -3.70 3.73 -16.03
C ASP A 50 -2.55 3.77 -14.99
N PRO A 51 -2.82 4.10 -13.72
CA PRO A 51 -1.79 4.10 -12.68
C PRO A 51 -1.33 2.69 -12.31
N PHE A 52 -2.09 1.65 -12.62
CA PHE A 52 -1.75 0.25 -12.36
C PHE A 52 -1.09 -0.44 -13.56
N SER A 53 -0.40 0.33 -14.41
CA SER A 53 0.26 -0.15 -15.63
C SER A 53 1.25 -1.30 -15.41
N LEU A 54 1.81 -1.44 -14.20
CA LEU A 54 2.69 -2.53 -13.79
C LEU A 54 1.94 -3.72 -13.18
N GLY A 55 0.60 -3.64 -13.12
CA GLY A 55 -0.25 -4.70 -12.63
C GLY A 55 -0.19 -4.87 -11.10
N VAL A 56 -0.50 -6.08 -10.67
CA VAL A 56 -0.56 -6.48 -9.27
C VAL A 56 0.18 -7.80 -9.08
N ALA A 57 0.70 -8.04 -7.88
CA ALA A 57 1.35 -9.30 -7.51
C ALA A 57 0.99 -9.69 -6.08
N SER A 58 1.20 -10.96 -5.77
CA SER A 58 1.14 -11.47 -4.40
C SER A 58 2.36 -12.35 -4.11
N GLY A 59 2.75 -12.41 -2.86
CA GLY A 59 3.90 -13.18 -2.41
C GLY A 59 3.79 -13.59 -0.94
N ASP A 60 4.84 -14.25 -0.47
CA ASP A 60 4.98 -14.71 0.92
C ASP A 60 3.70 -15.35 1.48
N PRO A 61 3.12 -16.36 0.79
CA PRO A 61 1.95 -17.03 1.29
C PRO A 61 2.27 -17.79 2.57
N ASP A 62 1.38 -17.67 3.54
CA ASP A 62 1.33 -18.41 4.79
C ASP A 62 -0.04 -19.10 4.87
N PRO A 63 -0.29 -20.06 5.78
CA PRO A 63 -1.62 -20.65 5.91
C PRO A 63 -2.75 -19.65 6.15
N GLN A 64 -2.46 -18.51 6.78
CA GLN A 64 -3.48 -17.52 7.15
C GLN A 64 -3.17 -16.11 6.66
N SER A 65 -2.16 -15.93 5.82
CA SER A 65 -1.78 -14.61 5.31
C SER A 65 -1.16 -14.65 3.92
N VAL A 66 -1.19 -13.50 3.26
CA VAL A 66 -0.48 -13.23 2.00
C VAL A 66 -0.01 -11.79 1.98
N VAL A 67 1.06 -11.51 1.25
CA VAL A 67 1.44 -10.13 0.92
C VAL A 67 0.91 -9.78 -0.46
N LEU A 68 0.18 -8.68 -0.56
CA LEU A 68 -0.30 -8.12 -1.83
C LEU A 68 0.57 -6.93 -2.22
N TRP A 69 0.85 -6.80 -3.51
CA TRP A 69 1.69 -5.75 -4.04
C TRP A 69 1.06 -5.07 -5.26
N THR A 70 1.29 -3.77 -5.35
CA THR A 70 1.14 -2.99 -6.57
C THR A 70 2.09 -1.79 -6.53
N ARG A 71 2.22 -1.09 -7.66
CA ARG A 71 2.91 0.19 -7.77
C ARG A 71 2.09 1.12 -8.66
N LEU A 72 1.89 2.34 -8.21
CA LEU A 72 1.27 3.37 -9.04
C LEU A 72 2.35 3.95 -9.97
N ALA A 73 2.18 3.75 -11.27
CA ALA A 73 3.11 4.23 -12.30
C ALA A 73 2.38 4.47 -13.62
N PRO A 74 1.61 5.58 -13.76
CA PRO A 74 0.91 5.90 -15.01
C PRO A 74 1.85 6.12 -16.20
N MET A 75 3.13 6.36 -15.95
CA MET A 75 4.20 6.49 -16.93
C MET A 75 5.44 5.70 -16.45
N PRO A 76 5.44 4.36 -16.53
CA PRO A 76 6.39 3.49 -15.83
C PRO A 76 7.85 3.65 -16.25
N LEU A 77 8.12 4.26 -17.41
CA LEU A 77 9.48 4.54 -17.90
C LEU A 77 10.03 5.89 -17.42
N GLU A 78 9.20 6.73 -16.82
CA GLU A 78 9.66 7.96 -16.19
C GLU A 78 10.27 7.68 -14.81
N PRO A 79 11.27 8.46 -14.37
CA PRO A 79 11.97 8.22 -13.10
C PRO A 79 11.04 8.15 -11.88
N ASP A 80 9.99 8.97 -11.86
CA ASP A 80 8.97 9.01 -10.80
C ASP A 80 7.72 8.17 -11.11
N GLY A 81 7.72 7.44 -12.25
CA GLY A 81 6.57 6.70 -12.74
C GLY A 81 5.41 7.59 -13.22
N GLY A 82 5.64 8.89 -13.39
CA GLY A 82 4.59 9.87 -13.70
C GLY A 82 3.68 10.18 -12.51
N MET A 83 4.16 9.93 -11.29
CA MET A 83 3.41 10.17 -10.06
C MET A 83 3.79 11.52 -9.42
N PRO A 84 2.85 12.15 -8.68
CA PRO A 84 3.15 13.40 -7.98
C PRO A 84 4.10 13.19 -6.81
N GLY A 85 4.84 14.23 -6.42
CA GLY A 85 5.79 14.22 -5.30
C GLY A 85 5.15 14.16 -3.90
N HIS A 86 3.90 13.68 -3.78
CA HIS A 86 3.18 13.53 -2.52
C HIS A 86 2.55 12.13 -2.39
N ALA A 87 2.19 11.79 -1.18
CA ALA A 87 1.57 10.51 -0.87
C ALA A 87 0.15 10.40 -1.45
N VAL A 88 -0.22 9.22 -1.93
CA VAL A 88 -1.51 8.93 -2.56
C VAL A 88 -2.19 7.76 -1.84
N LYS A 89 -3.48 7.88 -1.58
CA LYS A 89 -4.28 6.80 -0.99
C LYS A 89 -4.53 5.68 -2.00
N VAL A 90 -4.38 4.46 -1.52
CA VAL A 90 -4.70 3.23 -2.25
C VAL A 90 -5.58 2.37 -1.36
N ARG A 91 -6.72 1.96 -1.90
CA ARG A 91 -7.59 0.95 -1.28
C ARG A 91 -7.24 -0.41 -1.84
N TRP A 92 -7.45 -1.42 -1.03
CA TRP A 92 -7.32 -2.80 -1.44
C TRP A 92 -8.50 -3.62 -0.93
N GLU A 93 -8.86 -4.63 -1.69
CA GLU A 93 -9.90 -5.59 -1.37
C GLU A 93 -9.42 -6.99 -1.71
N ILE A 94 -9.79 -7.96 -0.90
CA ILE A 94 -9.60 -9.38 -1.15
C ILE A 94 -10.93 -10.11 -0.95
N ALA A 95 -11.27 -10.97 -1.90
CA ALA A 95 -12.53 -11.70 -1.95
C ALA A 95 -12.30 -13.21 -2.11
N ASP A 96 -13.27 -14.01 -1.73
CA ASP A 96 -13.26 -15.46 -1.94
C ASP A 96 -13.87 -15.90 -3.26
N ASP A 97 -14.25 -14.93 -4.11
CA ASP A 97 -14.73 -15.15 -5.48
C ASP A 97 -14.23 -14.05 -6.43
N GLU A 98 -14.08 -14.38 -7.71
CA GLU A 98 -13.56 -13.49 -8.74
C GLU A 98 -14.49 -12.31 -9.05
N SER A 99 -15.77 -12.46 -8.80
CA SER A 99 -16.77 -11.40 -9.03
C SER A 99 -16.83 -10.37 -7.91
N PHE A 100 -16.09 -10.60 -6.81
CA PHE A 100 -16.14 -9.77 -5.59
C PHE A 100 -17.54 -9.70 -4.98
N GLY A 101 -18.33 -10.75 -5.13
CA GLY A 101 -19.62 -10.86 -4.46
C GLY A 101 -19.50 -10.95 -2.94
N ARG A 102 -18.38 -11.47 -2.45
CA ARG A 102 -18.03 -11.54 -1.03
C ARG A 102 -16.60 -11.09 -0.77
N VAL A 103 -16.45 -9.83 -0.41
CA VAL A 103 -15.19 -9.28 0.07
C VAL A 103 -14.94 -9.77 1.50
N VAL A 104 -13.81 -10.48 1.73
CA VAL A 104 -13.44 -11.02 3.04
C VAL A 104 -12.64 -10.03 3.86
N HIS A 105 -11.72 -9.29 3.23
CA HIS A 105 -10.99 -8.19 3.87
C HIS A 105 -10.84 -7.02 2.90
N GLN A 106 -10.74 -5.83 3.46
CA GLN A 106 -10.47 -4.59 2.73
C GLN A 106 -9.75 -3.59 3.62
N GLY A 107 -9.07 -2.66 3.03
CA GLY A 107 -8.40 -1.60 3.79
C GLY A 107 -7.85 -0.49 2.91
N GLU A 108 -7.19 0.44 3.56
CA GLU A 108 -6.51 1.56 2.90
C GLU A 108 -5.03 1.56 3.31
N THR A 109 -4.20 1.97 2.38
CA THR A 109 -2.77 2.21 2.59
C THR A 109 -2.35 3.45 1.80
N VAL A 110 -1.08 3.80 1.91
CA VAL A 110 -0.55 5.01 1.28
C VAL A 110 0.66 4.65 0.42
N ALA A 111 0.57 4.99 -0.86
CA ALA A 111 1.69 4.95 -1.78
C ALA A 111 2.49 6.24 -1.65
N THR A 112 3.79 6.15 -1.32
CA THR A 112 4.63 7.32 -1.07
C THR A 112 5.74 7.46 -2.11
N PRO A 113 6.17 8.70 -2.43
CA PRO A 113 7.30 8.94 -3.33
C PRO A 113 8.59 8.25 -2.89
N GLN A 114 8.83 8.16 -1.57
CA GLN A 114 10.02 7.53 -0.99
C GLN A 114 10.14 6.05 -1.32
N LEU A 115 9.01 5.38 -1.57
CA LEU A 115 8.94 3.98 -1.99
C LEU A 115 8.61 3.84 -3.48
N GLY A 116 8.80 4.91 -4.28
CA GLY A 116 8.45 4.94 -5.69
C GLY A 116 6.97 4.62 -5.93
N HIS A 117 6.10 5.01 -5.02
CA HIS A 117 4.66 4.73 -4.99
C HIS A 117 4.32 3.22 -5.02
N SER A 118 5.23 2.37 -4.54
CA SER A 118 4.94 0.95 -4.31
C SER A 118 4.13 0.77 -3.03
N VAL A 119 3.27 -0.24 -3.06
CA VAL A 119 2.39 -0.65 -1.95
C VAL A 119 2.65 -2.11 -1.65
N HIS A 120 2.85 -2.43 -0.37
CA HIS A 120 2.86 -3.78 0.16
C HIS A 120 1.83 -3.86 1.29
N VAL A 121 0.95 -4.83 1.22
CA VAL A 121 -0.08 -5.04 2.23
C VAL A 121 -0.04 -6.49 2.68
N THR A 122 0.23 -6.72 3.96
CA THR A 122 0.05 -8.04 4.57
C THR A 122 -1.40 -8.20 4.98
N VAL A 123 -2.09 -9.15 4.37
CA VAL A 123 -3.47 -9.51 4.70
C VAL A 123 -3.43 -10.75 5.57
N ASN A 124 -3.95 -10.64 6.79
CA ASN A 124 -4.03 -11.71 7.78
C ASN A 124 -5.47 -12.18 7.98
N GLY A 125 -5.64 -13.34 8.64
CA GLY A 125 -6.95 -13.89 8.99
C GLY A 125 -7.65 -14.58 7.82
N LEU A 126 -6.88 -15.03 6.82
CA LEU A 126 -7.37 -15.84 5.72
C LEU A 126 -7.48 -17.32 6.16
N GLU A 127 -8.29 -18.08 5.44
CA GLU A 127 -8.38 -19.53 5.64
C GLU A 127 -7.26 -20.26 4.89
N PRO A 128 -6.71 -21.35 5.45
CA PRO A 128 -5.67 -22.14 4.80
C PRO A 128 -6.16 -22.84 3.53
N ASP A 129 -5.21 -23.08 2.62
CA ASP A 129 -5.40 -23.84 1.38
C ASP A 129 -6.53 -23.31 0.48
N ARG A 130 -6.70 -22.02 0.45
CA ARG A 130 -7.82 -21.38 -0.23
C ARG A 130 -7.38 -20.37 -1.28
N TRP A 131 -8.08 -20.34 -2.40
CA TRP A 131 -7.96 -19.31 -3.42
C TRP A 131 -8.68 -18.03 -3.02
N TYR A 132 -8.05 -16.87 -3.36
CA TYR A 132 -8.58 -15.55 -3.17
C TYR A 132 -8.30 -14.70 -4.39
N TRP A 133 -9.16 -13.71 -4.63
CA TRP A 133 -9.02 -12.68 -5.66
C TRP A 133 -8.86 -11.34 -4.99
N TYR A 134 -7.98 -10.50 -5.54
CA TYR A 134 -7.70 -9.21 -4.94
C TYR A 134 -7.56 -8.14 -6.01
N ARG A 135 -7.81 -6.89 -5.62
CA ARG A 135 -7.62 -5.72 -6.45
C ARG A 135 -7.27 -4.50 -5.59
N PHE A 136 -6.70 -3.51 -6.27
CA PHE A 136 -6.42 -2.21 -5.69
C PHE A 136 -7.23 -1.14 -6.41
N SER A 137 -7.47 0.01 -5.73
CA SER A 137 -8.08 1.18 -6.34
C SER A 137 -7.44 2.47 -5.82
N SER A 138 -7.36 3.48 -6.67
CA SER A 138 -6.84 4.81 -6.33
C SER A 138 -7.59 5.84 -7.16
N GLY A 139 -8.22 6.80 -6.52
CA GLY A 139 -9.11 7.74 -7.20
C GLY A 139 -10.27 7.03 -7.88
N ASP A 140 -10.34 7.15 -9.19
CA ASP A 140 -11.31 6.50 -10.09
C ASP A 140 -10.75 5.24 -10.77
N ALA A 141 -9.45 5.00 -10.65
CA ALA A 141 -8.79 3.85 -11.26
C ALA A 141 -8.90 2.59 -10.40
N VAL A 142 -9.07 1.44 -11.06
CA VAL A 142 -9.09 0.11 -10.44
C VAL A 142 -8.07 -0.77 -11.17
N SER A 143 -7.29 -1.52 -10.41
CA SER A 143 -6.28 -2.43 -10.96
C SER A 143 -6.91 -3.64 -11.67
N PRO A 144 -6.13 -4.39 -12.45
CA PRO A 144 -6.48 -5.75 -12.79
C PRO A 144 -6.74 -6.58 -11.53
N ILE A 145 -7.55 -7.64 -11.68
CA ILE A 145 -7.79 -8.61 -10.61
C ILE A 145 -6.61 -9.57 -10.56
N GLY A 146 -5.99 -9.66 -9.38
CA GLY A 146 -4.99 -10.68 -9.08
C GLY A 146 -5.62 -11.89 -8.39
N ARG A 147 -4.99 -13.06 -8.52
CA ARG A 147 -5.38 -14.29 -7.83
C ARG A 147 -4.23 -14.78 -6.98
N THR A 148 -4.51 -15.21 -5.77
CA THR A 148 -3.53 -15.75 -4.83
C THR A 148 -4.08 -16.95 -4.10
N ARG A 149 -3.21 -17.73 -3.44
CA ARG A 149 -3.63 -18.88 -2.63
C ARG A 149 -2.79 -18.92 -1.35
N THR A 150 -3.46 -19.15 -0.23
CA THR A 150 -2.81 -19.44 1.04
C THR A 150 -2.20 -20.85 1.05
N LEU A 151 -1.18 -21.05 1.87
CA LEU A 151 -0.63 -22.40 2.08
C LEU A 151 -1.61 -23.30 2.86
N PRO A 152 -1.48 -24.64 2.74
CA PRO A 152 -2.16 -25.57 3.63
C PRO A 152 -1.83 -25.30 5.09
N ALA A 153 -2.70 -25.72 6.00
CA ALA A 153 -2.38 -25.71 7.44
C ALA A 153 -1.12 -26.57 7.72
N VAL A 154 -0.37 -26.18 8.75
CA VAL A 154 0.95 -26.80 9.05
C VAL A 154 0.84 -28.32 9.24
N GLU A 155 -0.28 -28.80 9.78
CA GLU A 155 -0.53 -30.21 10.02
C GLU A 155 -1.10 -30.96 8.80
N GLN A 156 -1.40 -30.24 7.72
CA GLN A 156 -1.99 -30.82 6.52
C GLN A 156 -0.93 -31.02 5.45
N LEU A 157 -0.63 -32.26 5.13
CA LEU A 157 0.24 -32.62 3.99
C LEU A 157 -0.56 -32.51 2.70
N PRO A 158 -0.13 -31.68 1.72
CA PRO A 158 -0.79 -31.62 0.43
C PRO A 158 -0.52 -32.89 -0.40
N ASP A 159 -1.52 -33.36 -1.13
CA ASP A 159 -1.35 -34.52 -2.03
C ASP A 159 -0.33 -34.22 -3.15
N ARG A 160 -0.23 -32.97 -3.55
CA ARG A 160 0.70 -32.52 -4.59
C ARG A 160 1.11 -31.07 -4.39
N LEU A 161 2.42 -30.81 -4.53
CA LEU A 161 2.98 -29.47 -4.64
C LEU A 161 3.36 -29.20 -6.10
N LYS A 162 2.87 -28.10 -6.68
CA LYS A 162 3.24 -27.63 -8.02
C LYS A 162 3.84 -26.24 -7.90
N PHE A 163 5.03 -26.04 -8.42
CA PHE A 163 5.69 -24.75 -8.51
C PHE A 163 6.47 -24.61 -9.82
N ALA A 164 6.62 -23.39 -10.28
CA ALA A 164 7.43 -23.04 -11.42
C ALA A 164 8.60 -22.18 -10.98
N VAL A 165 9.76 -22.36 -11.61
CA VAL A 165 10.97 -21.59 -11.32
C VAL A 165 11.41 -20.88 -12.58
N THR A 166 11.71 -19.59 -12.46
CA THR A 166 12.29 -18.79 -13.52
C THR A 166 13.39 -17.90 -12.95
N SER A 167 14.38 -17.57 -13.80
CA SER A 167 15.47 -16.69 -13.41
C SER A 167 16.00 -15.95 -14.63
N CYS A 168 16.89 -14.95 -14.40
CA CYS A 168 17.64 -14.26 -15.45
C CYS A 168 16.78 -13.59 -16.52
N GLN A 169 15.61 -13.07 -16.13
CA GLN A 169 14.78 -12.27 -17.04
C GLN A 169 15.41 -10.89 -17.25
N ASN A 170 15.73 -10.58 -18.50
CA ASN A 170 16.25 -9.27 -18.87
C ASN A 170 15.13 -8.38 -19.40
N PHE A 171 14.93 -7.22 -18.77
CA PHE A 171 13.88 -6.28 -19.15
C PHE A 171 14.06 -5.74 -20.58
N GLU A 172 15.31 -5.53 -21.01
CA GLU A 172 15.61 -4.90 -22.31
C GLU A 172 15.55 -5.86 -23.48
N GLN A 173 15.61 -7.17 -23.26
CA GLN A 173 15.83 -8.18 -24.30
C GLN A 173 14.72 -9.23 -24.43
N GLY A 174 13.57 -9.06 -23.78
CA GLY A 174 12.57 -10.10 -23.80
C GLY A 174 11.14 -9.60 -23.71
N LEU A 175 10.21 -10.42 -24.20
CA LEU A 175 8.77 -10.19 -24.12
C LEU A 175 8.13 -10.88 -22.92
N PHE A 176 8.92 -11.41 -21.98
CA PHE A 176 8.46 -12.11 -20.77
C PHE A 176 7.46 -13.25 -21.01
N THR A 177 7.54 -13.90 -22.18
CA THR A 177 6.61 -14.96 -22.60
C THR A 177 6.60 -16.17 -21.66
N ALA A 178 7.70 -16.40 -20.94
CA ALA A 178 7.78 -17.47 -19.92
C ALA A 178 6.73 -17.32 -18.82
N TYR A 179 6.50 -16.09 -18.33
CA TYR A 179 5.46 -15.82 -17.32
C TYR A 179 4.05 -16.09 -17.85
N GLN A 180 3.79 -15.74 -19.12
CA GLN A 180 2.51 -16.04 -19.74
C GLN A 180 2.27 -17.54 -19.84
N GLN A 181 3.30 -18.32 -20.14
CA GLN A 181 3.19 -19.78 -20.19
C GLN A 181 2.95 -20.38 -18.81
N MET A 182 3.69 -19.92 -17.80
CA MET A 182 3.49 -20.35 -16.40
C MET A 182 2.09 -20.08 -15.89
N ALA A 183 1.47 -18.96 -16.31
CA ALA A 183 0.12 -18.61 -15.89
C ALA A 183 -0.98 -19.49 -16.53
N ARG A 184 -0.65 -20.24 -17.61
CA ARG A 184 -1.58 -21.16 -18.31
C ARG A 184 -1.53 -22.59 -17.76
N ASP A 185 -0.43 -22.96 -17.10
CA ASP A 185 -0.16 -24.30 -16.51
C ASP A 185 -0.74 -24.42 -15.08
#